data_5ca8722c686d7468048d9e007b6433df
#
_entry.id   5ca8722c686d7468048d9e007b6433df
#
_cell.length_a   1.000
_cell.length_b   1.000
_cell.length_c   1.000
_cell.angle_alpha   90.00
_cell.angle_beta   90.00
_cell.angle_gamma   90.00
#
_symmetry.space_group_name_H-M   'P 1'
#
loop_
_entity.id
_entity.type
_entity.pdbx_description
1 polymer ?
#
loop_
_entity_poly.entity_id
_entity_poly.type
_entity_poly.pdbx_seq_one_letter_code
_entity_poly.pdbx_strand_id
1 'polypeptide(L)'
;MSAAAYWVFIWHRNLQIQIPMSYFVRELNEEFPFHISGRCNNKENFPVPLSEAWEIFSDYLFMLHHNYDMKIHSFVLMSNHYHLLASDPKLNMSKAMAEFMRSTSKEMGRISFRINKIWGSRFHSCLIDDTSYFLNTYKYNYRNPVAAGLCSRVEDYPWSTLQLLLGKKAGAIPLVEDDTLMNDVEGTLRWLNEAYRPDEAEVIKLASQKKIFKLSRDPNTGRKRSLTSGDP
;
A
#
# COMPACT_ATOMS: atom_id res chain seq x y z
N MET A 1 -5.48 -29.26 -12.50
CA MET A 1 -4.06 -29.40 -12.19
C MET A 1 -3.89 -29.24 -10.69
N SER A 2 -3.35 -30.27 -10.02
CA SER A 2 -3.25 -30.36 -8.56
C SER A 2 -2.20 -29.38 -8.04
N ALA A 3 -2.57 -28.50 -7.11
CA ALA A 3 -1.62 -27.66 -6.39
C ALA A 3 -0.71 -28.56 -5.55
N ALA A 4 0.57 -28.61 -5.90
CA ALA A 4 1.57 -29.32 -5.12
C ALA A 4 1.73 -28.60 -3.77
N ALA A 5 1.40 -29.29 -2.69
CA ALA A 5 1.63 -28.82 -1.34
C ALA A 5 3.12 -28.94 -1.02
N TYR A 6 3.81 -27.82 -0.89
CA TYR A 6 5.18 -27.80 -0.40
C TYR A 6 5.20 -27.84 1.12
N TRP A 7 6.05 -28.71 1.69
CA TRP A 7 6.21 -28.91 3.12
C TRP A 7 7.60 -28.51 3.56
N VAL A 8 7.72 -27.78 4.68
CA VAL A 8 8.99 -27.52 5.36
C VAL A 8 9.11 -28.45 6.55
N PHE A 9 10.20 -29.21 6.61
CA PHE A 9 10.50 -30.09 7.73
C PHE A 9 11.38 -29.36 8.75
N ILE A 10 10.87 -29.21 9.97
CA ILE A 10 11.65 -28.67 11.08
C ILE A 10 11.87 -29.82 12.08
N TRP A 11 13.13 -30.18 12.31
CA TRP A 11 13.51 -31.16 13.32
C TRP A 11 13.62 -30.49 14.70
N HIS A 12 12.77 -30.85 15.60
CA HIS A 12 12.88 -30.47 17.00
C HIS A 12 12.56 -31.67 17.90
N ARG A 13 13.57 -32.19 18.61
CA ARG A 13 13.49 -33.24 19.64
C ARG A 13 12.51 -34.38 19.32
N ASN A 14 12.74 -35.13 18.25
CA ASN A 14 11.96 -36.35 17.86
C ASN A 14 10.49 -36.13 17.48
N LEU A 15 10.04 -34.92 17.22
CA LEU A 15 8.73 -34.63 16.68
C LEU A 15 8.85 -34.06 15.27
N GLN A 16 8.31 -34.74 14.29
CA GLN A 16 8.14 -34.24 12.94
C GLN A 16 6.88 -33.39 12.90
N ILE A 17 7.02 -32.07 12.96
CA ILE A 17 5.90 -31.13 12.84
C ILE A 17 5.77 -30.77 11.37
N GLN A 18 4.70 -31.20 10.73
CA GLN A 18 4.30 -30.76 9.40
C GLN A 18 3.52 -29.46 9.50
N ILE A 19 4.13 -28.35 9.08
CA ILE A 19 3.44 -27.06 8.98
C ILE A 19 3.04 -26.83 7.53
N PRO A 20 1.75 -26.70 7.22
CA PRO A 20 1.33 -26.39 5.86
C PRO A 20 1.86 -24.99 5.47
N MET A 21 2.63 -24.92 4.39
CA MET A 21 3.20 -23.66 3.84
C MET A 21 2.15 -22.67 3.32
N SER A 22 0.88 -23.00 3.36
CA SER A 22 -0.21 -22.16 2.84
C SER A 22 -0.32 -20.76 3.49
N TYR A 23 0.26 -20.55 4.67
CA TYR A 23 0.28 -19.28 5.38
C TYR A 23 1.27 -18.25 4.84
N PHE A 24 2.18 -18.63 3.93
CA PHE A 24 3.31 -17.78 3.52
C PHE A 24 3.34 -17.42 2.05
N VAL A 25 2.47 -18.02 1.23
CA VAL A 25 2.44 -17.75 -0.21
C VAL A 25 1.67 -16.44 -0.46
N ARG A 26 2.39 -15.42 -0.94
CA ARG A 26 1.80 -14.20 -1.47
C ARG A 26 1.35 -14.45 -2.91
N GLU A 27 0.35 -13.71 -3.34
CA GLU A 27 0.04 -13.64 -4.76
C GLU A 27 1.25 -13.05 -5.49
N LEU A 28 1.59 -13.63 -6.62
CA LEU A 28 2.63 -13.15 -7.52
C LEU A 28 1.95 -12.73 -8.82
N ASN A 29 2.24 -11.55 -9.29
CA ASN A 29 1.70 -11.04 -10.54
C ASN A 29 2.67 -10.00 -11.10
N GLU A 30 3.00 -10.13 -12.40
CA GLU A 30 3.91 -9.22 -13.12
C GLU A 30 3.15 -8.11 -13.85
N GLU A 31 1.85 -8.28 -14.07
CA GLU A 31 1.00 -7.41 -14.87
C GLU A 31 0.23 -6.40 -14.01
N PHE A 32 -0.42 -6.89 -12.95
CA PHE A 32 -1.31 -6.08 -12.12
C PHE A 32 -0.60 -5.52 -10.87
N PRO A 33 -0.98 -4.31 -10.45
CA PRO A 33 -0.42 -3.68 -9.26
C PRO A 33 -0.93 -4.30 -7.96
N PHE A 34 -0.22 -4.00 -6.89
CA PHE A 34 -0.57 -4.35 -5.52
C PHE A 34 -0.79 -3.11 -4.68
N HIS A 35 -1.82 -3.13 -3.85
CA HIS A 35 -1.90 -2.26 -2.70
C HIS A 35 -1.09 -2.85 -1.56
N ILE A 36 -0.06 -2.15 -1.15
CA ILE A 36 0.90 -2.58 -0.14
C ILE A 36 0.81 -1.63 1.06
N SER A 37 0.79 -2.18 2.26
CA SER A 37 0.76 -1.38 3.48
C SER A 37 1.60 -2.00 4.60
N GLY A 38 2.12 -1.14 5.48
CA GLY A 38 2.82 -1.52 6.69
C GLY A 38 2.47 -0.58 7.82
N ARG A 39 2.33 -1.10 9.04
CA ARG A 39 1.92 -0.33 10.21
C ARG A 39 2.90 -0.53 11.37
N CYS A 40 3.13 0.56 12.11
CA CYS A 40 3.94 0.53 13.31
C CYS A 40 3.37 -0.40 14.38
N ASN A 41 4.27 -0.92 15.21
CA ASN A 41 3.93 -1.73 16.36
C ASN A 41 3.00 -0.95 17.30
N ASN A 42 2.02 -1.63 17.91
CA ASN A 42 1.03 -1.04 18.81
C ASN A 42 0.27 0.17 18.23
N LYS A 43 0.29 0.37 16.91
CA LYS A 43 -0.27 1.57 16.24
C LYS A 43 0.36 2.89 16.73
N GLU A 44 1.54 2.84 17.32
CA GLU A 44 2.30 4.02 17.72
C GLU A 44 2.69 4.84 16.49
N ASN A 45 2.85 6.14 16.66
CA ASN A 45 3.41 7.00 15.61
C ASN A 45 4.85 6.61 15.27
N PHE A 46 5.31 6.98 14.08
CA PHE A 46 6.74 6.87 13.76
C PHE A 46 7.57 7.58 14.82
N PRO A 47 8.75 7.02 15.18
CA PRO A 47 9.57 7.58 16.27
C PRO A 47 10.37 8.82 15.83
N VAL A 48 10.14 9.31 14.63
CA VAL A 48 10.73 10.52 14.06
C VAL A 48 9.61 11.43 13.52
N PRO A 49 9.83 12.74 13.35
CA PRO A 49 8.87 13.63 12.70
C PRO A 49 8.48 13.12 11.31
N LEU A 50 7.24 13.40 10.87
CA LEU A 50 6.78 12.96 9.54
C LEU A 50 7.60 13.52 8.39
N SER A 51 8.22 14.69 8.56
CA SER A 51 9.16 15.27 7.58
C SER A 51 10.40 14.37 7.39
N GLU A 52 11.00 13.94 8.48
CA GLU A 52 12.15 13.02 8.43
C GLU A 52 11.73 11.63 7.93
N ALA A 53 10.59 11.13 8.40
CA ALA A 53 10.05 9.88 7.91
C ALA A 53 9.82 9.94 6.39
N TRP A 54 9.28 11.03 5.86
CA TRP A 54 9.05 11.22 4.43
C TRP A 54 10.35 11.13 3.63
N GLU A 55 11.43 11.78 4.07
CA GLU A 55 12.73 11.72 3.39
C GLU A 55 13.27 10.29 3.41
N ILE A 56 13.24 9.61 4.57
CA ILE A 56 13.65 8.22 4.68
C ILE A 56 12.85 7.33 3.72
N PHE A 57 11.52 7.47 3.70
CA PHE A 57 10.68 6.68 2.82
C PHE A 57 10.94 6.98 1.34
N SER A 58 11.17 8.24 1.00
CA SER A 58 11.48 8.66 -0.39
C SER A 58 12.76 8.01 -0.90
N ASP A 59 13.83 7.99 -0.10
CA ASP A 59 15.09 7.34 -0.45
C ASP A 59 14.91 5.83 -0.68
N TYR A 60 14.14 5.17 0.18
CA TYR A 60 13.92 3.74 0.04
C TYR A 60 12.88 3.37 -1.03
N LEU A 61 11.96 4.27 -1.39
CA LEU A 61 11.13 4.11 -2.59
C LEU A 61 11.97 4.24 -3.86
N PHE A 62 12.92 5.16 -3.89
CA PHE A 62 13.91 5.26 -4.96
C PHE A 62 14.71 3.95 -5.09
N MET A 63 15.17 3.38 -3.97
CA MET A 63 15.84 2.08 -3.95
C MET A 63 14.94 0.94 -4.44
N LEU A 64 13.65 0.91 -4.07
CA LEU A 64 12.70 -0.09 -4.57
C LEU A 64 12.58 -0.08 -6.09
N HIS A 65 12.54 1.11 -6.68
CA HIS A 65 12.48 1.25 -8.13
C HIS A 65 13.77 0.78 -8.79
N HIS A 66 14.94 1.30 -8.36
CA HIS A 66 16.20 1.06 -9.06
C HIS A 66 16.80 -0.33 -8.82
N ASN A 67 16.64 -0.90 -7.62
CA ASN A 67 17.25 -2.18 -7.27
C ASN A 67 16.32 -3.37 -7.51
N TYR A 68 15.00 -3.14 -7.52
CA TYR A 68 13.99 -4.19 -7.59
C TYR A 68 13.02 -4.04 -8.75
N ASP A 69 13.17 -2.99 -9.57
CA ASP A 69 12.30 -2.66 -10.69
C ASP A 69 10.81 -2.48 -10.31
N MET A 70 10.55 -2.15 -9.03
CA MET A 70 9.20 -1.84 -8.57
C MET A 70 8.69 -0.57 -9.26
N LYS A 71 7.48 -0.63 -9.82
CA LYS A 71 6.82 0.52 -10.47
C LYS A 71 5.87 1.18 -9.47
N ILE A 72 6.17 2.40 -9.07
CA ILE A 72 5.44 3.12 -8.03
C ILE A 72 4.35 3.97 -8.67
N HIS A 73 3.07 3.67 -8.36
CA HIS A 73 1.91 4.42 -8.86
C HIS A 73 1.48 5.51 -7.87
N SER A 74 1.38 5.19 -6.59
CA SER A 74 1.08 6.18 -5.54
C SER A 74 1.65 5.77 -4.19
N PHE A 75 2.00 6.76 -3.38
CA PHE A 75 2.43 6.56 -2.00
C PHE A 75 1.85 7.63 -1.09
N VAL A 76 1.34 7.21 0.06
CA VAL A 76 0.81 8.09 1.11
C VAL A 76 1.37 7.64 2.46
N LEU A 77 2.07 8.54 3.13
CA LEU A 77 2.64 8.30 4.45
C LEU A 77 1.72 8.90 5.51
N MET A 78 1.16 8.07 6.36
CA MET A 78 0.39 8.47 7.54
C MET A 78 1.29 8.55 8.77
N SER A 79 0.75 8.95 9.92
CA SER A 79 1.55 9.10 11.16
C SER A 79 2.16 7.78 11.69
N ASN A 80 1.58 6.64 11.35
CA ASN A 80 1.99 5.33 11.88
C ASN A 80 1.89 4.17 10.88
N HIS A 81 1.61 4.45 9.63
CA HIS A 81 1.51 3.47 8.56
C HIS A 81 1.68 4.14 7.21
N TYR A 82 1.81 3.34 6.17
CA TYR A 82 1.82 3.83 4.79
C TYR A 82 0.87 3.02 3.91
N HIS A 83 0.49 3.64 2.81
CA HIS A 83 -0.18 3.02 1.66
C HIS A 83 0.68 3.23 0.42
N LEU A 84 0.99 2.14 -0.26
CA LEU A 84 1.77 2.11 -1.49
C LEU A 84 0.98 1.34 -2.54
N LEU A 85 0.79 1.91 -3.71
CA LEU A 85 0.28 1.22 -4.89
C LEU A 85 1.46 1.04 -5.85
N ALA A 86 1.84 -0.20 -6.12
CA ALA A 86 3.01 -0.51 -6.93
C ALA A 86 2.85 -1.84 -7.69
N SER A 87 3.48 -1.93 -8.87
CA SER A 87 3.61 -3.17 -9.64
C SER A 87 4.98 -3.81 -9.42
N ASP A 88 5.02 -5.14 -9.55
CA ASP A 88 6.22 -5.97 -9.35
C ASP A 88 6.51 -6.83 -10.59
N PRO A 89 7.01 -6.24 -11.69
CA PRO A 89 7.24 -6.96 -12.93
C PRO A 89 8.33 -8.02 -12.85
N LYS A 90 9.12 -8.06 -11.78
CA LYS A 90 10.18 -9.04 -11.55
C LYS A 90 9.82 -10.11 -10.51
N LEU A 91 8.59 -10.11 -10.00
CA LEU A 91 8.09 -11.07 -9.00
C LEU A 91 8.97 -11.17 -7.75
N ASN A 92 9.56 -10.05 -7.33
CA ASN A 92 10.52 -9.99 -6.22
C ASN A 92 10.04 -9.14 -5.03
N MET A 93 8.76 -8.74 -5.01
CA MET A 93 8.15 -7.88 -4.01
C MET A 93 8.46 -8.32 -2.57
N SER A 94 8.45 -9.63 -2.30
CA SER A 94 8.73 -10.12 -0.94
C SER A 94 10.12 -9.74 -0.46
N LYS A 95 11.14 -9.83 -1.34
CA LYS A 95 12.51 -9.42 -1.06
C LYS A 95 12.63 -7.90 -0.98
N ALA A 96 12.06 -7.21 -1.95
CA ALA A 96 12.06 -5.75 -2.05
C ALA A 96 11.46 -5.11 -0.79
N MET A 97 10.27 -5.54 -0.39
CA MET A 97 9.58 -4.99 0.77
C MET A 97 10.20 -5.41 2.11
N ALA A 98 10.82 -6.58 2.18
CA ALA A 98 11.59 -6.96 3.37
C ALA A 98 12.79 -6.04 3.57
N GLU A 99 13.51 -5.71 2.49
CA GLU A 99 14.61 -4.74 2.50
C GLU A 99 14.12 -3.34 2.88
N PHE A 100 13.06 -2.89 2.23
CA PHE A 100 12.43 -1.59 2.49
C PHE A 100 12.06 -1.42 3.97
N MET A 101 11.33 -2.38 4.54
CA MET A 101 10.92 -2.30 5.95
C MET A 101 12.09 -2.40 6.91
N ARG A 102 13.08 -3.24 6.61
CA ARG A 102 14.29 -3.36 7.42
C ARG A 102 15.08 -2.05 7.43
N SER A 103 15.28 -1.47 6.27
CA SER A 103 16.11 -0.29 6.09
C SER A 103 15.45 0.97 6.65
N THR A 104 14.16 1.17 6.39
CA THR A 104 13.39 2.28 6.99
C THR A 104 13.37 2.16 8.52
N SER A 105 13.18 0.94 9.06
CA SER A 105 13.21 0.72 10.51
C SER A 105 14.58 1.02 11.11
N LYS A 106 15.66 0.58 10.44
CA LYS A 106 17.05 0.83 10.89
C LYS A 106 17.33 2.33 10.93
N GLU A 107 16.97 3.07 9.88
CA GLU A 107 17.26 4.49 9.79
C GLU A 107 16.44 5.30 10.80
N MET A 108 15.14 5.07 10.91
CA MET A 108 14.32 5.71 11.93
C MET A 108 14.80 5.36 13.35
N GLY A 109 15.20 4.09 13.60
CA GLY A 109 15.76 3.67 14.89
C GLY A 109 17.06 4.38 15.22
N ARG A 110 17.95 4.57 14.22
CA ARG A 110 19.22 5.30 14.39
C ARG A 110 18.99 6.76 14.80
N ILE A 111 18.05 7.45 14.15
CA ILE A 111 17.75 8.86 14.41
C ILE A 111 17.05 9.02 15.76
N SER A 112 16.10 8.16 16.09
CA SER A 112 15.29 8.26 17.31
C SER A 112 15.92 7.58 18.54
N PHE A 113 17.06 6.89 18.37
CA PHE A 113 17.68 6.05 19.39
C PHE A 113 16.75 4.92 19.89
N ARG A 114 15.75 4.53 19.07
CA ARG A 114 14.79 3.49 19.42
C ARG A 114 15.41 2.10 19.20
N ILE A 115 15.40 1.28 20.25
CA ILE A 115 15.94 -0.09 20.22
C ILE A 115 14.87 -1.11 19.78
N ASN A 116 13.59 -0.85 20.08
CA ASN A 116 12.50 -1.77 19.83
C ASN A 116 12.01 -1.72 18.38
N LYS A 117 11.28 -2.79 17.97
CA LYS A 117 10.69 -2.90 16.63
C LYS A 117 9.79 -1.69 16.32
N ILE A 118 9.97 -1.13 15.12
CA ILE A 118 9.09 -0.09 14.58
C ILE A 118 7.87 -0.74 13.95
N TRP A 119 8.07 -1.73 13.10
CA TRP A 119 6.98 -2.42 12.42
C TRP A 119 6.32 -3.49 13.28
N GLY A 120 4.98 -3.47 13.35
CA GLY A 120 4.20 -4.44 14.12
C GLY A 120 4.15 -5.84 13.49
N SER A 121 4.24 -5.90 12.17
CA SER A 121 4.21 -7.15 11.40
C SER A 121 4.95 -6.98 10.08
N ARG A 122 4.98 -8.04 9.25
CA ARG A 122 5.34 -7.92 7.84
C ARG A 122 4.34 -7.04 7.11
N PHE A 123 4.74 -6.47 5.95
CA PHE A 123 3.82 -5.74 5.10
C PHE A 123 2.63 -6.61 4.67
N HIS A 124 1.50 -5.99 4.47
CA HIS A 124 0.34 -6.57 3.78
C HIS A 124 0.39 -6.21 2.29
N SER A 125 -0.05 -7.12 1.44
CA SER A 125 -0.21 -6.88 0.00
C SER A 125 -1.53 -7.45 -0.49
N CYS A 126 -2.24 -6.69 -1.31
CA CYS A 126 -3.50 -7.03 -1.94
C CYS A 126 -3.35 -6.81 -3.45
N LEU A 127 -3.51 -7.88 -4.25
CA LEU A 127 -3.46 -7.82 -5.71
C LEU A 127 -4.69 -7.06 -6.23
N ILE A 128 -4.49 -6.16 -7.18
CA ILE A 128 -5.53 -5.35 -7.83
C ILE A 128 -5.65 -5.81 -9.28
N ASP A 129 -6.46 -6.80 -9.54
CA ASP A 129 -6.59 -7.51 -10.82
C ASP A 129 -7.69 -6.96 -11.76
N ASP A 130 -8.10 -5.71 -11.54
CA ASP A 130 -9.17 -5.05 -12.30
C ASP A 130 -8.97 -3.54 -12.31
N THR A 131 -9.19 -2.89 -13.46
CA THR A 131 -9.00 -1.44 -13.64
C THR A 131 -9.91 -0.62 -12.72
N SER A 132 -11.17 -1.03 -12.55
CA SER A 132 -12.09 -0.33 -11.64
C SER A 132 -11.63 -0.43 -10.20
N TYR A 133 -11.01 -1.55 -9.82
CA TYR A 133 -10.41 -1.73 -8.49
C TYR A 133 -9.15 -0.90 -8.33
N PHE A 134 -8.39 -0.69 -9.42
CA PHE A 134 -7.25 0.22 -9.41
C PHE A 134 -7.68 1.65 -9.04
N LEU A 135 -8.65 2.20 -9.74
CA LEU A 135 -9.20 3.54 -9.48
C LEU A 135 -9.73 3.68 -8.04
N ASN A 136 -10.46 2.67 -7.57
CA ASN A 136 -10.95 2.66 -6.18
C ASN A 136 -9.81 2.66 -5.16
N THR A 137 -8.74 1.89 -5.41
CA THR A 137 -7.57 1.83 -4.52
C THR A 137 -6.75 3.11 -4.60
N TYR A 138 -6.61 3.69 -5.79
CA TYR A 138 -5.96 4.97 -6.04
C TYR A 138 -6.66 6.10 -5.24
N LYS A 139 -7.98 6.24 -5.40
CA LYS A 139 -8.79 7.19 -4.63
C LYS A 139 -8.69 6.92 -3.12
N TYR A 140 -8.80 5.66 -2.70
CA TYR A 140 -8.68 5.26 -1.31
C TYR A 140 -7.34 5.71 -0.72
N ASN A 141 -6.22 5.49 -1.42
CA ASN A 141 -4.90 5.89 -0.94
C ASN A 141 -4.84 7.40 -0.68
N TYR A 142 -5.17 8.22 -1.66
CA TYR A 142 -5.08 9.67 -1.54
C TYR A 142 -6.11 10.27 -0.56
N ARG A 143 -7.24 9.60 -0.35
CA ARG A 143 -8.26 10.04 0.62
C ARG A 143 -8.00 9.62 2.06
N ASN A 144 -7.06 8.73 2.33
CA ASN A 144 -6.77 8.29 3.71
C ASN A 144 -6.50 9.47 4.67
N PRO A 145 -5.69 10.49 4.31
CA PRO A 145 -5.47 11.65 5.18
C PRO A 145 -6.72 12.47 5.45
N VAL A 146 -7.56 12.67 4.43
CA VAL A 146 -8.83 13.40 4.57
C VAL A 146 -9.79 12.60 5.47
N ALA A 147 -9.90 11.30 5.26
CA ALA A 147 -10.74 10.43 6.09
C ALA A 147 -10.26 10.34 7.56
N ALA A 148 -8.96 10.56 7.79
CA ALA A 148 -8.37 10.66 9.12
C ALA A 148 -8.44 12.07 9.74
N GLY A 149 -9.02 13.06 9.04
CA GLY A 149 -9.13 14.44 9.51
C GLY A 149 -7.80 15.22 9.54
N LEU A 150 -6.78 14.76 8.80
CA LEU A 150 -5.46 15.39 8.79
C LEU A 150 -5.37 16.57 7.82
N CYS A 151 -6.26 16.64 6.85
CA CYS A 151 -6.41 17.73 5.90
C CYS A 151 -7.84 17.78 5.37
N SER A 152 -8.23 18.89 4.75
CA SER A 152 -9.57 19.07 4.17
C SER A 152 -9.65 18.56 2.74
N ARG A 153 -8.57 18.60 1.99
CA ARG A 153 -8.48 18.20 0.58
C ARG A 153 -7.26 17.29 0.39
N VAL A 154 -7.34 16.36 -0.57
CA VAL A 154 -6.26 15.40 -0.84
C VAL A 154 -4.96 16.08 -1.27
N GLU A 155 -5.05 17.17 -2.02
CA GLU A 155 -3.93 17.97 -2.50
C GLU A 155 -3.31 18.90 -1.44
N ASP A 156 -3.83 18.92 -0.22
CA ASP A 156 -3.28 19.69 0.90
C ASP A 156 -2.40 18.81 1.80
N TYR A 157 -2.43 17.48 1.61
CA TYR A 157 -1.65 16.59 2.44
C TYR A 157 -0.18 16.51 1.98
N PRO A 158 0.80 16.95 2.81
CA PRO A 158 2.18 17.13 2.35
C PRO A 158 2.98 15.83 2.21
N TRP A 159 2.49 14.71 2.77
CA TRP A 159 3.18 13.43 2.81
C TRP A 159 2.55 12.41 1.85
N SER A 160 2.34 12.85 0.61
CA SER A 160 1.70 12.12 -0.47
C SER A 160 2.43 12.38 -1.79
N THR A 161 2.54 11.39 -2.64
CA THR A 161 3.09 11.53 -3.99
C THR A 161 2.24 12.44 -4.88
N LEU A 162 0.99 12.71 -4.52
CA LEU A 162 0.16 13.69 -5.21
C LEU A 162 0.80 15.09 -5.23
N GLN A 163 1.55 15.46 -4.17
CA GLN A 163 2.31 16.71 -4.12
C GLN A 163 3.39 16.79 -5.20
N LEU A 164 4.04 15.65 -5.51
CA LEU A 164 5.07 15.56 -6.55
C LEU A 164 4.43 15.66 -7.93
N LEU A 165 3.35 14.91 -8.17
CA LEU A 165 2.60 14.90 -9.43
C LEU A 165 2.02 16.29 -9.77
N LEU A 166 1.58 17.05 -8.77
CA LEU A 166 1.07 18.40 -8.94
C LEU A 166 2.18 19.48 -9.01
N GLY A 167 3.46 19.08 -8.94
CA GLY A 167 4.57 20.04 -8.94
C GLY A 167 4.64 20.95 -7.70
N LYS A 168 3.88 20.65 -6.63
CA LYS A 168 3.85 21.41 -5.39
C LYS A 168 5.05 21.14 -4.48
N LYS A 169 5.68 19.99 -4.65
CA LYS A 169 6.86 19.55 -3.90
C LYS A 169 7.86 18.91 -4.86
N ALA A 170 9.13 19.21 -4.70
CA ALA A 170 10.21 18.47 -5.37
C ALA A 170 10.50 17.17 -4.60
N GLY A 171 10.89 16.11 -5.31
CA GLY A 171 11.25 14.84 -4.69
C GLY A 171 11.82 13.86 -5.71
N ALA A 172 12.51 12.84 -5.20
CA ALA A 172 13.21 11.83 -6.00
C ALA A 172 12.46 10.51 -6.16
N ILE A 173 11.19 10.42 -5.70
CA ILE A 173 10.40 9.18 -5.84
C ILE A 173 10.09 8.97 -7.33
N PRO A 174 10.58 7.87 -7.95
CA PRO A 174 10.36 7.60 -9.36
C PRO A 174 8.95 7.05 -9.57
N LEU A 175 8.02 7.92 -9.88
CA LEU A 175 6.63 7.57 -10.19
C LEU A 175 6.51 7.11 -11.64
N VAL A 176 5.61 6.16 -11.90
CA VAL A 176 5.13 5.89 -13.25
C VAL A 176 4.27 7.06 -13.73
N GLU A 177 4.13 7.20 -15.04
CA GLU A 177 3.21 8.15 -15.64
C GLU A 177 1.80 7.93 -15.10
N ASP A 178 1.15 8.99 -14.65
CA ASP A 178 -0.16 8.92 -14.01
C ASP A 178 -1.24 9.45 -14.98
N ASP A 179 -1.67 8.59 -15.89
CA ASP A 179 -2.71 8.92 -16.87
C ASP A 179 -4.03 9.32 -16.22
N THR A 180 -4.33 8.78 -15.03
CA THR A 180 -5.56 9.11 -14.30
C THR A 180 -5.59 10.59 -13.92
N LEU A 181 -4.46 11.12 -13.44
CA LEU A 181 -4.36 12.53 -13.04
C LEU A 181 -4.09 13.43 -14.24
N MET A 182 -3.18 13.01 -15.15
CA MET A 182 -2.67 13.90 -16.21
C MET A 182 -3.68 14.16 -17.33
N ASN A 183 -4.62 13.25 -17.56
CA ASN A 183 -5.67 13.45 -18.58
C ASN A 183 -6.67 14.56 -18.21
N ASP A 184 -7.02 14.69 -16.93
CA ASP A 184 -7.87 15.77 -16.40
C ASP A 184 -7.55 16.04 -14.93
N VAL A 185 -6.63 16.95 -14.68
CA VAL A 185 -6.16 17.26 -13.31
C VAL A 185 -7.29 17.80 -12.43
N GLU A 186 -8.10 18.71 -12.96
CA GLU A 186 -9.18 19.34 -12.18
C GLU A 186 -10.31 18.37 -11.89
N GLY A 187 -10.73 17.59 -12.88
CA GLY A 187 -11.75 16.56 -12.74
C GLY A 187 -11.30 15.49 -11.75
N THR A 188 -10.08 14.99 -11.90
CA THR A 188 -9.50 13.98 -11.01
C THR A 188 -9.39 14.49 -9.57
N LEU A 189 -8.93 15.73 -9.34
CA LEU A 189 -8.89 16.31 -8.00
C LEU A 189 -10.29 16.49 -7.40
N ARG A 190 -11.28 16.88 -8.20
CA ARG A 190 -12.66 16.96 -7.76
C ARG A 190 -13.16 15.59 -7.34
N TRP A 191 -12.99 14.57 -8.18
CA TRP A 191 -13.35 13.19 -7.90
C TRP A 191 -12.63 12.63 -6.67
N LEU A 192 -11.32 12.85 -6.52
CA LEU A 192 -10.57 12.46 -5.33
C LEU A 192 -11.11 13.10 -4.04
N ASN A 193 -11.61 14.32 -4.11
CA ASN A 193 -12.17 15.05 -2.96
C ASN A 193 -13.63 14.67 -2.65
N GLU A 194 -14.34 14.01 -3.56
CA GLU A 194 -15.67 13.51 -3.27
C GLU A 194 -15.62 12.44 -2.16
N ALA A 195 -16.42 12.65 -1.13
CA ALA A 195 -16.50 11.69 -0.04
C ALA A 195 -17.13 10.38 -0.52
N TYR A 196 -16.58 9.26 -0.04
CA TYR A 196 -17.29 7.99 -0.14
C TYR A 196 -18.57 8.03 0.67
N ARG A 197 -19.58 7.29 0.23
CA ARG A 197 -20.67 6.93 1.12
C ARG A 197 -20.12 6.11 2.30
N PRO A 198 -20.71 6.20 3.50
CA PRO A 198 -20.17 5.51 4.68
C PRO A 198 -19.97 4.01 4.49
N ASP A 199 -20.85 3.34 3.77
CA ASP A 199 -20.78 1.92 3.45
C ASP A 199 -19.69 1.59 2.43
N GLU A 200 -19.40 2.48 1.47
CA GLU A 200 -18.36 2.28 0.45
C GLU A 200 -16.96 2.31 1.04
N ALA A 201 -16.66 3.27 1.91
CA ALA A 201 -15.35 3.39 2.54
C ALA A 201 -14.95 2.12 3.32
N GLU A 202 -15.90 1.56 4.08
CA GLU A 202 -15.63 0.32 4.85
C GLU A 202 -15.49 -0.90 3.92
N VAL A 203 -16.29 -0.99 2.85
CA VAL A 203 -16.18 -2.07 1.86
C VAL A 203 -14.84 -2.06 1.15
N ILE A 204 -14.33 -0.89 0.74
CA ILE A 204 -13.02 -0.74 0.11
C ILE A 204 -11.92 -1.15 1.10
N LYS A 205 -11.99 -0.65 2.32
CA LYS A 205 -11.03 -0.99 3.38
C LYS A 205 -10.99 -2.49 3.64
N LEU A 206 -12.13 -3.16 3.76
CA LEU A 206 -12.20 -4.61 3.92
C LEU A 206 -11.69 -5.37 2.68
N ALA A 207 -11.96 -4.87 1.47
CA ALA A 207 -11.44 -5.44 0.23
C ALA A 207 -9.91 -5.35 0.18
N SER A 208 -9.34 -4.22 0.58
CA SER A 208 -7.90 -3.99 0.59
C SER A 208 -7.13 -4.85 1.61
N GLN A 209 -7.82 -5.47 2.57
CA GLN A 209 -7.24 -6.39 3.56
C GLN A 209 -7.18 -7.85 3.08
N LYS A 210 -7.75 -8.15 1.91
CA LYS A 210 -7.70 -9.50 1.31
C LYS A 210 -6.39 -9.69 0.52
N LYS A 211 -6.11 -10.93 0.11
CA LYS A 211 -4.98 -11.21 -0.80
C LYS A 211 -5.20 -10.65 -2.20
N ILE A 212 -6.45 -10.74 -2.67
CA ILE A 212 -6.91 -10.17 -3.94
C ILE A 212 -8.07 -9.23 -3.62
N PHE A 213 -8.07 -8.05 -4.22
CA PHE A 213 -9.10 -7.04 -4.02
C PHE A 213 -10.43 -7.54 -4.59
N LYS A 214 -11.39 -7.74 -3.73
CA LYS A 214 -12.75 -8.17 -4.12
C LYS A 214 -13.76 -7.48 -3.24
N LEU A 215 -14.60 -6.65 -3.83
CA LEU A 215 -15.73 -6.04 -3.13
C LEU A 215 -16.70 -7.11 -2.64
N SER A 216 -17.29 -6.91 -1.48
CA SER A 216 -18.39 -7.76 -1.00
C SER A 216 -19.59 -7.62 -1.92
N ARG A 217 -20.38 -8.69 -2.05
CA ARG A 217 -21.67 -8.61 -2.74
C ARG A 217 -22.66 -7.81 -1.92
N ASP A 218 -23.59 -7.16 -2.58
CA ASP A 218 -24.70 -6.50 -1.91
C ASP A 218 -25.56 -7.58 -1.19
N PRO A 219 -25.77 -7.45 0.14
CA PRO A 219 -26.46 -8.49 0.92
C PRO A 219 -27.95 -8.63 0.50
N ASN A 220 -28.57 -7.58 -0.06
CA ASN A 220 -29.98 -7.57 -0.42
C ASN A 220 -30.21 -8.11 -1.83
N THR A 221 -29.31 -7.82 -2.77
CA THR A 221 -29.47 -8.18 -4.19
C THR A 221 -28.58 -9.33 -4.65
N GLY A 222 -27.57 -9.72 -3.86
CA GLY A 222 -26.55 -10.72 -4.22
C GLY A 222 -25.62 -10.30 -5.37
N ARG A 223 -25.83 -9.11 -5.97
CA ARG A 223 -25.03 -8.59 -7.09
C ARG A 223 -23.65 -8.11 -6.62
N LYS A 224 -22.68 -8.09 -7.53
CA LYS A 224 -21.40 -7.39 -7.28
C LYS A 224 -21.72 -5.93 -6.97
N ARG A 225 -21.18 -5.39 -5.88
CA ARG A 225 -21.28 -3.95 -5.61
C ARG A 225 -20.48 -3.23 -6.70
N SER A 226 -21.15 -2.31 -7.39
CA SER A 226 -20.48 -1.27 -8.16
C SER A 226 -20.37 -0.06 -7.24
N LEU A 227 -19.19 0.49 -7.11
CA LEU A 227 -19.00 1.73 -6.36
C LEU A 227 -19.42 2.85 -7.30
N THR A 228 -20.38 3.64 -6.88
CA THR A 228 -20.96 4.73 -7.68
C THR A 228 -20.12 6.00 -7.70
N SER A 229 -19.05 6.05 -6.90
CA SER A 229 -18.03 7.09 -7.00
C SER A 229 -17.13 6.82 -8.22
N GLY A 230 -17.78 6.78 -9.38
CA GLY A 230 -17.27 6.38 -10.67
C GLY A 230 -15.93 6.95 -11.10
N ASP A 231 -15.61 6.71 -12.35
CA ASP A 231 -14.42 7.24 -13.01
C ASP A 231 -14.33 8.77 -12.91
N PRO A 232 -13.12 9.36 -12.90
CA PRO A 232 -12.92 10.80 -12.93
C PRO A 232 -13.55 11.45 -14.17
#